data_3ff93bd825b383abcea2a7f538a38583
#
_entry.id   3ff93bd825b383abcea2a7f538a38583
#
_cell.length_a   1.000
_cell.length_b   1.000
_cell.length_c   1.000
_cell.angle_alpha   90.00
_cell.angle_beta   90.00
_cell.angle_gamma   90.00
#
_symmetry.space_group_name_H-M   'P 1'
#
loop_
_entity.id
_entity.type
_entity.pdbx_description
1 polymer ?
#
loop_
_entity_poly.entity_id
_entity_poly.type
_entity_poly.pdbx_seq_one_letter_code
_entity_poly.pdbx_strand_id
1 'polypeptide(L)'
;MTLSRYVTIALLSLGAAVMAAEGFGKAVEGGFVSVRQFDVLPSNSPSVNRKNLQTAIDWASPRGAALYLEPSDEPYRVDGGLVLKANVSLIGAHGPVGRGTRHPDKPRPVGSVFAIEDRQNPFITVEHATQIRGIQFWYPQQTLGDPEKIIEYPATIQCSKRQGAQGVTLSALTFYGEFFAMDFAGRRNAVVEQILIEHCYGYPLSGRFIHIDYCYDIPRILHCHVNPANRRFIDGQYSRAVVDSVLARKTYTYWIDHTDNAQLIDLFTFGVYGGIYLGPATYGQLTNFNLDCVTVGLHKRGDSAFNRNWQIAQGSIIANAGPRIEDIHPIIIEGKGHTSLVNVEAFSGPNGALTTLDTSQDFMLVRGSDKLTITLMGCRMRNYVSDHPFTVLNPNAVIQAVACVDKYENPFVYPPYVVLKEQGIPQGP
;
A
#
# COMPACT_ATOMS: atom_id res chain seq x y z
N MET A 1 56.92 -19.86 29.37
CA MET A 1 56.43 -20.54 28.11
C MET A 1 54.97 -20.28 27.81
N THR A 2 54.39 -19.19 28.24
CA THR A 2 52.95 -18.92 28.17
C THR A 2 52.54 -17.63 27.44
N LEU A 3 53.46 -16.73 27.12
CA LEU A 3 53.16 -15.50 26.39
C LEU A 3 53.16 -15.63 24.86
N SER A 4 53.90 -16.63 24.32
CA SER A 4 54.05 -16.85 22.86
C SER A 4 52.79 -17.40 22.17
N ARG A 5 51.95 -18.18 22.89
CA ARG A 5 50.75 -18.78 22.29
C ARG A 5 49.58 -17.81 22.13
N TYR A 6 49.45 -16.79 22.98
CA TYR A 6 48.38 -15.82 22.88
C TYR A 6 48.59 -14.77 21.79
N VAL A 7 49.85 -14.44 21.51
CA VAL A 7 50.24 -13.50 20.43
C VAL A 7 49.99 -14.12 19.07
N THR A 8 50.19 -15.45 18.91
CA THR A 8 49.97 -16.13 17.62
C THR A 8 48.48 -16.30 17.29
N ILE A 9 47.62 -16.52 18.28
CA ILE A 9 46.17 -16.63 18.07
C ILE A 9 45.56 -15.25 17.80
N ALA A 10 46.03 -14.17 18.44
CA ALA A 10 45.57 -12.82 18.19
C ALA A 10 45.99 -12.32 16.79
N LEU A 11 47.19 -12.69 16.32
CA LEU A 11 47.67 -12.33 14.99
C LEU A 11 46.92 -13.15 13.89
N LEU A 12 46.58 -14.41 14.13
CA LEU A 12 45.77 -15.19 13.18
C LEU A 12 44.32 -14.72 13.09
N SER A 13 43.72 -14.28 14.20
CA SER A 13 42.36 -13.69 14.18
C SER A 13 42.33 -12.28 13.57
N LEU A 14 43.37 -11.46 13.77
CA LEU A 14 43.50 -10.17 13.10
C LEU A 14 43.80 -10.34 11.60
N GLY A 15 44.62 -11.31 11.22
CA GLY A 15 44.93 -11.63 9.83
C GLY A 15 43.69 -12.17 9.05
N ALA A 16 42.86 -12.99 9.69
CA ALA A 16 41.62 -13.46 9.07
C ALA A 16 40.57 -12.33 8.94
N ALA A 17 40.49 -11.41 9.91
CA ALA A 17 39.62 -10.24 9.85
C ALA A 17 40.09 -9.23 8.80
N VAL A 18 41.40 -9.02 8.63
CA VAL A 18 41.97 -8.13 7.61
C VAL A 18 41.84 -8.76 6.22
N MET A 19 42.07 -10.08 6.07
CA MET A 19 41.88 -10.76 4.78
C MET A 19 40.43 -10.79 4.33
N ALA A 20 39.47 -10.88 5.24
CA ALA A 20 38.05 -10.75 4.93
C ALA A 20 37.68 -9.31 4.52
N ALA A 21 38.36 -8.28 5.07
CA ALA A 21 38.14 -6.89 4.71
C ALA A 21 38.77 -6.50 3.35
N GLU A 22 39.91 -7.08 3.00
CA GLU A 22 40.59 -6.79 1.72
C GLU A 22 39.88 -7.43 0.51
N GLY A 23 39.18 -8.56 0.69
CA GLY A 23 38.42 -9.23 -0.37
C GLY A 23 37.23 -8.42 -0.90
N PHE A 24 36.64 -7.58 -0.07
CA PHE A 24 35.48 -6.72 -0.43
C PHE A 24 35.88 -5.31 -0.85
N GLY A 25 37.12 -4.89 -0.68
CA GLY A 25 37.58 -3.53 -0.98
C GLY A 25 37.59 -3.16 -2.47
N LYS A 26 37.66 -4.16 -3.35
CA LYS A 26 37.73 -3.94 -4.82
C LYS A 26 36.36 -3.87 -5.52
N ALA A 27 35.29 -4.13 -4.82
CA ALA A 27 33.95 -4.30 -5.43
C ALA A 27 33.14 -2.99 -5.51
N VAL A 28 33.65 -1.84 -5.07
CA VAL A 28 32.90 -0.58 -4.93
C VAL A 28 33.12 0.38 -6.09
N GLU A 29 33.83 0.01 -7.14
CA GLU A 29 33.89 0.81 -8.37
C GLU A 29 32.50 0.87 -9.01
N GLY A 30 31.73 1.94 -8.72
CA GLY A 30 30.40 2.18 -9.26
C GLY A 30 29.25 2.25 -8.25
N GLY A 31 29.48 1.99 -6.95
CA GLY A 31 28.45 2.15 -5.91
C GLY A 31 27.42 1.00 -5.80
N PHE A 32 27.46 0.03 -6.72
CA PHE A 32 26.59 -1.15 -6.71
C PHE A 32 27.40 -2.41 -6.43
N VAL A 33 26.93 -3.22 -5.47
CA VAL A 33 27.57 -4.50 -5.12
C VAL A 33 26.57 -5.61 -5.27
N SER A 34 26.91 -6.62 -6.06
CA SER A 34 26.09 -7.82 -6.23
C SER A 34 25.90 -8.57 -4.91
N VAL A 35 24.67 -8.97 -4.59
CA VAL A 35 24.41 -9.84 -3.45
C VAL A 35 25.09 -11.22 -3.60
N ARG A 36 25.42 -11.63 -4.82
CA ARG A 36 26.17 -12.89 -5.09
C ARG A 36 27.58 -12.86 -4.54
N GLN A 37 28.18 -11.68 -4.36
CA GLN A 37 29.48 -11.55 -3.70
C GLN A 37 29.44 -11.91 -2.21
N PHE A 38 28.24 -12.01 -1.65
CA PHE A 38 27.98 -12.48 -0.30
C PHE A 38 27.33 -13.88 -0.29
N ASP A 39 27.46 -14.62 -1.37
CA ASP A 39 26.91 -15.95 -1.54
C ASP A 39 25.36 -16.01 -1.36
N VAL A 40 24.65 -14.95 -1.73
CA VAL A 40 23.19 -14.98 -1.87
C VAL A 40 22.87 -15.57 -3.24
N LEU A 41 22.46 -16.83 -3.28
CA LEU A 41 22.30 -17.62 -4.52
C LEU A 41 20.92 -18.27 -4.60
N PRO A 42 20.32 -18.39 -5.79
CA PRO A 42 19.04 -19.09 -5.96
C PRO A 42 19.09 -20.56 -5.49
N SER A 43 20.26 -21.20 -5.54
CA SER A 43 20.47 -22.60 -5.13
C SER A 43 20.55 -22.82 -3.62
N ASN A 44 20.70 -21.75 -2.84
CA ASN A 44 20.82 -21.85 -1.39
C ASN A 44 19.48 -22.15 -0.71
N SER A 45 19.54 -22.68 0.51
CA SER A 45 18.37 -22.75 1.39
C SER A 45 17.92 -21.35 1.84
N PRO A 46 16.63 -21.17 2.20
CA PRO A 46 16.12 -19.88 2.64
C PRO A 46 16.90 -19.28 3.82
N SER A 47 17.26 -20.09 4.81
CA SER A 47 18.01 -19.65 6.00
C SER A 47 19.45 -19.23 5.69
N VAL A 48 20.12 -19.92 4.76
CA VAL A 48 21.45 -19.54 4.29
C VAL A 48 21.38 -18.19 3.57
N ASN A 49 20.47 -18.04 2.63
CA ASN A 49 20.29 -16.75 1.93
C ASN A 49 19.93 -15.61 2.89
N ARG A 50 19.05 -15.86 3.89
CA ARG A 50 18.75 -14.87 4.91
C ARG A 50 19.99 -14.38 5.65
N LYS A 51 20.83 -15.32 6.11
CA LYS A 51 22.10 -15.00 6.80
C LYS A 51 23.04 -14.22 5.90
N ASN A 52 23.22 -14.69 4.68
CA ASN A 52 24.13 -14.08 3.71
C ASN A 52 23.66 -12.67 3.29
N LEU A 53 22.37 -12.50 3.03
CA LEU A 53 21.80 -11.20 2.70
C LEU A 53 21.88 -10.22 3.87
N GLN A 54 21.67 -10.67 5.11
CA GLN A 54 21.89 -9.83 6.28
C GLN A 54 23.36 -9.42 6.41
N THR A 55 24.30 -10.32 6.13
CA THR A 55 25.73 -9.97 6.10
C THR A 55 26.05 -8.92 5.04
N ALA A 56 25.43 -9.02 3.86
CA ALA A 56 25.58 -8.01 2.81
C ALA A 56 25.02 -6.63 3.27
N ILE A 57 23.85 -6.62 3.89
CA ILE A 57 23.25 -5.40 4.44
C ILE A 57 24.13 -4.79 5.53
N ASP A 58 24.65 -5.61 6.43
CA ASP A 58 25.55 -5.17 7.53
C ASP A 58 26.86 -4.56 7.00
N TRP A 59 27.36 -5.11 5.90
CA TRP A 59 28.53 -4.57 5.20
C TRP A 59 28.21 -3.25 4.48
N ALA A 60 27.03 -3.14 3.85
CA ALA A 60 26.63 -1.99 3.06
C ALA A 60 26.32 -0.75 3.91
N SER A 61 25.70 -0.93 5.08
CA SER A 61 25.19 0.15 5.92
C SER A 61 26.25 1.22 6.28
N PRO A 62 27.44 0.90 6.83
CA PRO A 62 28.44 1.90 7.15
C PRO A 62 29.12 2.52 5.90
N ARG A 63 28.82 2.00 4.71
CA ARG A 63 29.38 2.45 3.43
C ARG A 63 28.40 3.24 2.59
N GLY A 64 27.11 3.29 2.97
CA GLY A 64 26.07 3.87 2.14
C GLY A 64 25.96 3.17 0.77
N ALA A 65 26.18 1.86 0.72
CA ALA A 65 26.28 1.13 -0.53
C ALA A 65 24.92 0.59 -0.99
N ALA A 66 24.77 0.43 -2.31
CA ALA A 66 23.64 -0.24 -2.92
C ALA A 66 23.96 -1.72 -3.18
N LEU A 67 23.06 -2.60 -2.74
CA LEU A 67 23.12 -4.03 -3.00
C LEU A 67 22.24 -4.35 -4.22
N TYR A 68 22.80 -5.04 -5.18
CA TYR A 68 22.09 -5.44 -6.40
C TYR A 68 21.70 -6.91 -6.35
N LEU A 69 20.38 -7.15 -6.42
CA LEU A 69 19.80 -8.48 -6.61
C LEU A 69 19.72 -8.76 -8.12
N GLU A 70 20.64 -9.52 -8.66
CA GLU A 70 20.66 -9.82 -10.07
C GLU A 70 19.40 -10.57 -10.51
N PRO A 71 18.95 -10.35 -11.74
CA PRO A 71 17.90 -11.17 -12.31
C PRO A 71 18.36 -12.63 -12.42
N SER A 72 17.46 -13.54 -12.12
CA SER A 72 17.72 -14.97 -12.17
C SER A 72 16.51 -15.70 -12.72
N ASP A 73 16.77 -16.82 -13.39
CA ASP A 73 15.73 -17.74 -13.85
C ASP A 73 15.02 -18.43 -12.66
N GLU A 74 15.76 -18.78 -11.61
CA GLU A 74 15.20 -19.27 -10.35
C GLU A 74 15.12 -18.15 -9.31
N PRO A 75 13.98 -17.98 -8.59
CA PRO A 75 13.87 -17.02 -7.50
C PRO A 75 14.85 -17.30 -6.34
N TYR A 76 15.27 -16.25 -5.67
CA TYR A 76 16.06 -16.37 -4.44
C TYR A 76 15.12 -16.71 -3.28
N ARG A 77 15.26 -17.93 -2.75
CA ARG A 77 14.50 -18.35 -1.56
C ARG A 77 15.13 -17.73 -0.33
N VAL A 78 14.38 -16.98 0.46
CA VAL A 78 14.91 -16.25 1.63
C VAL A 78 13.89 -16.27 2.77
N ASP A 79 14.34 -16.63 3.98
CA ASP A 79 13.52 -16.50 5.18
C ASP A 79 13.38 -15.02 5.59
N GLY A 80 12.30 -14.68 6.29
CA GLY A 80 12.05 -13.37 6.85
C GLY A 80 12.94 -13.00 8.02
N GLY A 81 12.64 -11.86 8.63
CA GLY A 81 13.41 -11.30 9.76
C GLY A 81 14.68 -10.56 9.34
N LEU A 82 14.75 -10.11 8.09
CA LEU A 82 15.80 -9.21 7.62
C LEU A 82 15.62 -7.79 8.20
N VAL A 83 16.73 -7.12 8.46
CA VAL A 83 16.76 -5.70 8.82
C VAL A 83 17.55 -4.94 7.75
N LEU A 84 16.85 -4.16 6.93
CA LEU A 84 17.50 -3.24 6.00
C LEU A 84 17.98 -2.03 6.80
N LYS A 85 19.25 -2.06 7.17
CA LYS A 85 19.89 -1.05 8.01
C LYS A 85 19.99 0.29 7.30
N ALA A 86 20.13 1.33 8.09
CA ALA A 86 20.26 2.70 7.59
C ALA A 86 21.28 2.83 6.46
N ASN A 87 20.99 3.71 5.51
CA ASN A 87 21.83 4.05 4.35
C ASN A 87 22.01 2.93 3.32
N VAL A 88 21.21 1.87 3.33
CA VAL A 88 21.31 0.78 2.36
C VAL A 88 20.20 0.89 1.32
N SER A 89 20.58 0.75 0.06
CA SER A 89 19.66 0.54 -1.05
C SER A 89 19.71 -0.93 -1.49
N LEU A 90 18.55 -1.56 -1.63
CA LEU A 90 18.39 -2.90 -2.19
C LEU A 90 17.67 -2.80 -3.54
N ILE A 91 18.38 -3.10 -4.62
CA ILE A 91 17.94 -2.79 -5.99
C ILE A 91 17.89 -4.07 -6.82
N GLY A 92 16.80 -4.24 -7.58
CA GLY A 92 16.64 -5.29 -8.58
C GLY A 92 16.51 -4.73 -10.00
N ALA A 93 16.41 -5.63 -10.96
CA ALA A 93 16.32 -5.33 -12.37
C ALA A 93 14.87 -5.18 -12.90
N HIS A 94 13.87 -5.32 -12.03
CA HIS A 94 12.46 -5.20 -12.45
C HIS A 94 12.14 -3.78 -12.90
N GLY A 95 11.57 -3.64 -14.10
CA GLY A 95 11.15 -2.34 -14.63
C GLY A 95 9.86 -1.84 -13.97
N PRO A 96 9.46 -0.59 -14.23
CA PRO A 96 8.22 0.00 -13.69
C PRO A 96 7.01 -0.56 -14.45
N VAL A 97 6.73 -1.83 -14.34
CA VAL A 97 5.68 -2.50 -15.10
C VAL A 97 4.65 -3.13 -14.19
N GLY A 98 3.42 -2.90 -14.54
CA GLY A 98 2.25 -3.17 -13.76
C GLY A 98 2.00 -4.60 -13.33
N ARG A 99 2.55 -5.65 -13.76
CA ARG A 99 2.26 -7.02 -13.31
C ARG A 99 3.51 -7.86 -13.08
N GLY A 100 4.67 -7.24 -13.13
CA GLY A 100 5.93 -7.93 -13.00
C GLY A 100 6.26 -8.83 -14.20
N THR A 101 7.11 -9.80 -13.97
CA THR A 101 7.63 -10.67 -15.01
C THR A 101 7.29 -12.12 -14.74
N ARG A 102 6.76 -12.82 -15.74
CA ARG A 102 6.44 -14.23 -15.70
C ARG A 102 7.50 -15.06 -16.43
N HIS A 103 7.88 -16.18 -15.85
CA HIS A 103 8.67 -17.19 -16.58
C HIS A 103 7.88 -17.71 -17.76
N PRO A 104 8.49 -17.85 -18.97
CA PRO A 104 7.77 -18.30 -20.17
C PRO A 104 7.14 -19.70 -20.00
N ASP A 105 7.85 -20.62 -19.36
CA ASP A 105 7.46 -22.04 -19.30
C ASP A 105 7.04 -22.55 -17.92
N LYS A 106 7.17 -21.75 -16.87
CA LYS A 106 6.87 -22.15 -15.48
C LYS A 106 5.91 -21.18 -14.81
N PRO A 107 5.02 -21.65 -13.92
CA PRO A 107 4.05 -20.80 -13.22
C PRO A 107 4.70 -20.04 -12.05
N ARG A 108 5.68 -19.21 -12.34
CA ARG A 108 6.42 -18.41 -11.37
C ARG A 108 6.94 -17.10 -11.99
N PRO A 109 7.27 -16.10 -11.17
CA PRO A 109 7.97 -14.91 -11.65
C PRO A 109 9.44 -15.23 -11.99
N VAL A 110 10.06 -14.37 -12.78
CA VAL A 110 11.46 -14.40 -13.19
C VAL A 110 12.08 -13.02 -13.05
N GLY A 111 13.37 -12.94 -12.84
CA GLY A 111 14.09 -11.68 -12.65
C GLY A 111 14.63 -11.52 -11.22
N SER A 112 14.61 -10.34 -10.67
CA SER A 112 15.01 -10.05 -9.29
C SER A 112 13.87 -10.38 -8.33
N VAL A 113 13.77 -11.65 -7.94
CA VAL A 113 12.63 -12.21 -7.20
C VAL A 113 13.07 -12.84 -5.90
N PHE A 114 12.46 -12.41 -4.78
CA PHE A 114 12.50 -13.16 -3.53
C PHE A 114 11.31 -14.10 -3.43
N ALA A 115 11.55 -15.38 -3.21
CA ALA A 115 10.55 -16.38 -2.84
C ALA A 115 10.49 -16.49 -1.31
N ILE A 116 9.34 -16.18 -0.72
CA ILE A 116 9.15 -16.06 0.73
C ILE A 116 8.27 -17.20 1.21
N GLU A 117 8.80 -17.99 2.15
CA GLU A 117 8.10 -19.12 2.75
C GLU A 117 7.95 -18.99 4.28
N ASP A 118 8.67 -18.06 4.91
CA ASP A 118 8.58 -17.79 6.35
C ASP A 118 7.20 -17.19 6.70
N ARG A 119 6.50 -17.85 7.62
CA ARG A 119 5.15 -17.49 8.07
C ARG A 119 5.14 -16.75 9.41
N GLN A 120 6.28 -16.52 10.03
CA GLN A 120 6.37 -16.00 11.38
C GLN A 120 6.91 -14.57 11.44
N ASN A 121 7.85 -14.26 10.55
CA ASN A 121 8.55 -12.99 10.57
C ASN A 121 8.16 -12.14 9.35
N PRO A 122 8.05 -10.82 9.50
CA PRO A 122 8.07 -9.91 8.36
C PRO A 122 9.29 -10.21 7.49
N PHE A 123 9.13 -10.10 6.17
CA PHE A 123 10.26 -10.41 5.31
C PHE A 123 11.43 -9.46 5.58
N ILE A 124 11.14 -8.16 5.59
CA ILE A 124 12.17 -7.14 5.83
C ILE A 124 11.64 -5.97 6.66
N THR A 125 12.38 -5.60 7.70
CA THR A 125 12.17 -4.38 8.49
C THR A 125 13.12 -3.31 8.00
N VAL A 126 12.61 -2.12 7.62
CA VAL A 126 13.44 -1.02 7.12
C VAL A 126 13.75 -0.01 8.21
N GLU A 127 14.97 0.53 8.18
CA GLU A 127 15.45 1.63 9.01
C GLU A 127 15.51 2.94 8.22
N HIS A 128 16.18 3.98 8.77
CA HIS A 128 16.29 5.31 8.16
C HIS A 128 17.11 5.30 6.87
N ALA A 129 16.80 6.23 5.95
CA ALA A 129 17.53 6.47 4.71
C ALA A 129 17.74 5.17 3.89
N THR A 130 16.67 4.41 3.69
CA THR A 130 16.72 3.13 2.96
C THR A 130 15.93 3.19 1.68
N GLN A 131 16.30 2.34 0.73
CA GLN A 131 15.57 2.17 -0.53
C GLN A 131 15.41 0.70 -0.87
N ILE A 132 14.21 0.33 -1.36
CA ILE A 132 14.00 -0.95 -2.05
C ILE A 132 13.37 -0.63 -3.41
N ARG A 133 14.02 -1.08 -4.49
CA ARG A 133 13.58 -0.77 -5.84
C ARG A 133 13.69 -1.96 -6.79
N GLY A 134 12.67 -2.14 -7.66
CA GLY A 134 12.75 -3.05 -8.79
C GLY A 134 12.79 -4.53 -8.40
N ILE A 135 12.19 -4.88 -7.26
CA ILE A 135 12.19 -6.25 -6.72
C ILE A 135 10.77 -6.81 -6.73
N GLN A 136 10.69 -8.11 -6.96
CA GLN A 136 9.44 -8.86 -6.90
C GLN A 136 9.46 -9.77 -5.67
N PHE A 137 8.33 -9.82 -4.94
CA PHE A 137 8.12 -10.65 -3.77
C PHE A 137 7.07 -11.72 -4.10
N TRP A 138 7.45 -12.97 -4.05
CA TRP A 138 6.61 -14.10 -4.39
C TRP A 138 6.41 -15.03 -3.21
N TYR A 139 5.17 -15.41 -2.98
CA TYR A 139 4.75 -16.34 -1.94
C TYR A 139 4.31 -17.66 -2.59
N PRO A 140 5.24 -18.59 -2.86
CA PRO A 140 4.96 -19.80 -3.66
C PRO A 140 3.93 -20.74 -3.02
N GLN A 141 3.83 -20.73 -1.68
CA GLN A 141 2.91 -21.59 -0.94
C GLN A 141 1.49 -20.97 -0.79
N GLN A 142 1.32 -19.70 -1.17
CA GLN A 142 0.02 -19.04 -1.09
C GLN A 142 -0.90 -19.49 -2.22
N THR A 143 -2.20 -19.54 -1.94
CA THR A 143 -3.21 -19.89 -2.94
C THR A 143 -4.29 -18.81 -3.07
N LEU A 144 -4.77 -18.60 -4.32
CA LEU A 144 -5.98 -17.83 -4.62
C LEU A 144 -7.11 -18.74 -5.17
N GLY A 145 -6.97 -20.05 -5.03
CA GLY A 145 -7.99 -21.03 -5.40
C GLY A 145 -8.99 -21.34 -4.28
N ASP A 146 -8.54 -21.30 -3.03
CA ASP A 146 -9.28 -21.74 -1.87
C ASP A 146 -9.08 -20.78 -0.68
N PRO A 147 -10.12 -20.09 -0.18
CA PRO A 147 -10.00 -19.14 0.91
C PRO A 147 -9.58 -19.75 2.24
N GLU A 148 -9.89 -21.03 2.49
CA GLU A 148 -9.52 -21.71 3.74
C GLU A 148 -8.01 -22.03 3.81
N LYS A 149 -7.35 -22.01 2.66
CA LYS A 149 -5.90 -22.27 2.55
C LYS A 149 -5.06 -21.01 2.49
N ILE A 150 -5.68 -19.84 2.65
CA ILE A 150 -4.94 -18.58 2.70
C ILE A 150 -4.00 -18.58 3.90
N ILE A 151 -2.73 -18.34 3.64
CA ILE A 151 -1.71 -18.22 4.68
C ILE A 151 -1.61 -16.75 5.08
N GLU A 152 -1.78 -16.47 6.36
CA GLU A 152 -1.70 -15.13 6.92
C GLU A 152 -0.24 -14.74 7.18
N TYR A 153 0.49 -14.50 6.12
CA TYR A 153 1.87 -14.02 6.22
C TYR A 153 1.94 -12.66 6.91
N PRO A 154 2.98 -12.39 7.73
CA PRO A 154 3.28 -11.05 8.20
C PRO A 154 3.50 -10.06 7.05
N ALA A 155 3.55 -8.77 7.36
CA ALA A 155 3.84 -7.75 6.35
C ALA A 155 5.15 -8.05 5.61
N THR A 156 5.16 -7.90 4.28
CA THR A 156 6.37 -8.12 3.48
C THR A 156 7.44 -7.09 3.86
N ILE A 157 7.07 -5.82 3.88
CA ILE A 157 7.96 -4.71 4.28
C ILE A 157 7.32 -3.98 5.44
N GLN A 158 8.07 -3.73 6.50
CA GLN A 158 7.59 -2.92 7.62
C GLN A 158 8.63 -1.91 8.10
N CYS A 159 8.19 -0.83 8.74
CA CYS A 159 9.08 0.04 9.49
C CYS A 159 9.47 -0.58 10.84
N SER A 160 10.59 -0.13 11.40
CA SER A 160 10.99 -0.50 12.76
C SER A 160 9.95 0.00 13.78
N LYS A 161 9.32 -0.91 14.50
CA LYS A 161 8.36 -0.55 15.57
C LYS A 161 9.05 0.04 16.81
N ARG A 162 10.36 -0.04 16.89
CA ARG A 162 11.16 0.51 18.01
C ARG A 162 11.72 1.90 17.72
N GLN A 163 12.16 2.14 16.48
CA GLN A 163 12.88 3.35 16.09
C GLN A 163 12.11 4.21 15.09
N GLY A 164 11.05 3.66 14.46
CA GLY A 164 10.43 4.28 13.30
C GLY A 164 11.26 4.10 12.03
N ALA A 165 11.01 4.94 11.04
CA ALA A 165 11.78 4.99 9.79
C ALA A 165 11.65 6.38 9.18
N GLN A 166 12.72 6.91 8.61
CA GLN A 166 12.74 8.23 7.96
C GLN A 166 13.49 8.16 6.64
N GLY A 167 12.98 8.87 5.62
CA GLY A 167 13.61 8.91 4.31
C GLY A 167 13.62 7.54 3.62
N VAL A 168 12.48 6.84 3.59
CA VAL A 168 12.37 5.52 2.97
C VAL A 168 11.74 5.66 1.58
N THR A 169 12.35 5.04 0.59
CA THR A 169 11.81 4.93 -0.77
C THR A 169 11.54 3.48 -1.13
N LEU A 170 10.30 3.18 -1.50
CA LEU A 170 9.87 1.90 -2.07
C LEU A 170 9.36 2.16 -3.49
N SER A 171 10.01 1.60 -4.50
CA SER A 171 9.71 1.92 -5.89
C SER A 171 9.73 0.69 -6.80
N ALA A 172 8.78 0.62 -7.73
CA ALA A 172 8.69 -0.44 -8.73
C ALA A 172 8.71 -1.86 -8.12
N LEU A 173 7.89 -2.08 -7.09
CA LEU A 173 7.77 -3.36 -6.41
C LEU A 173 6.54 -4.13 -6.89
N THR A 174 6.67 -5.44 -6.97
CA THR A 174 5.54 -6.32 -7.30
C THR A 174 5.40 -7.43 -6.27
N PHE A 175 4.17 -7.67 -5.82
CA PHE A 175 3.85 -8.67 -4.81
C PHE A 175 2.91 -9.72 -5.40
N TYR A 176 3.21 -11.00 -5.16
CA TYR A 176 2.42 -12.12 -5.66
C TYR A 176 2.02 -13.05 -4.52
N GLY A 177 0.80 -12.88 -4.04
CA GLY A 177 0.21 -13.71 -2.98
C GLY A 177 0.57 -13.24 -1.57
N GLU A 178 0.91 -11.99 -1.41
CA GLU A 178 1.09 -11.37 -0.11
C GLU A 178 -0.22 -11.36 0.69
N PHE A 179 -0.12 -11.52 2.00
CA PHE A 179 -1.25 -11.27 2.88
C PHE A 179 -1.34 -9.79 3.23
N PHE A 180 -0.22 -9.17 3.54
CA PHE A 180 -0.07 -7.74 3.79
C PHE A 180 1.25 -7.25 3.16
N ALA A 181 1.21 -6.22 2.33
CA ALA A 181 2.40 -5.79 1.61
C ALA A 181 3.31 -4.87 2.44
N MET A 182 2.83 -3.70 2.87
CA MET A 182 3.67 -2.65 3.46
C MET A 182 3.03 -2.06 4.73
N ASP A 183 3.70 -2.24 5.89
CA ASP A 183 3.25 -1.75 7.20
C ASP A 183 4.19 -0.66 7.73
N PHE A 184 3.85 0.58 7.46
CA PHE A 184 4.50 1.77 8.01
C PHE A 184 3.69 2.38 9.16
N ALA A 185 3.07 1.54 9.97
CA ALA A 185 2.44 1.97 11.20
C ALA A 185 3.50 2.26 12.26
N GLY A 186 3.92 3.51 12.34
CA GLY A 186 4.73 4.03 13.42
C GLY A 186 3.99 4.07 14.75
N ARG A 187 4.54 4.74 15.72
CA ARG A 187 3.90 5.03 17.00
C ARG A 187 4.46 6.34 17.55
N ARG A 188 3.82 6.89 18.56
CA ARG A 188 4.16 8.21 19.11
C ARG A 188 5.66 8.42 19.41
N ASN A 189 6.37 7.36 19.83
CA ASN A 189 7.79 7.41 20.19
C ASN A 189 8.71 6.75 19.13
N ALA A 190 8.17 6.37 18.00
CA ALA A 190 8.88 5.74 16.87
C ALA A 190 8.15 6.13 15.58
N VAL A 191 8.18 7.42 15.26
CA VAL A 191 7.48 8.02 14.14
C VAL A 191 8.09 7.61 12.81
N VAL A 192 7.29 7.71 11.79
CA VAL A 192 7.70 7.54 10.38
C VAL A 192 7.73 8.92 9.73
N GLU A 193 8.69 9.17 8.85
CA GLU A 193 8.81 10.46 8.16
C GLU A 193 9.34 10.28 6.74
N GLN A 194 8.96 11.17 5.84
CA GLN A 194 9.48 11.22 4.47
C GLN A 194 9.40 9.87 3.75
N ILE A 195 8.23 9.22 3.79
CA ILE A 195 8.02 7.95 3.13
C ILE A 195 7.54 8.19 1.70
N LEU A 196 8.24 7.61 0.73
CA LEU A 196 7.83 7.55 -0.67
C LEU A 196 7.57 6.10 -1.07
N ILE A 197 6.33 5.82 -1.47
CA ILE A 197 5.93 4.53 -2.04
C ILE A 197 5.35 4.80 -3.42
N GLU A 198 5.96 4.24 -4.45
CA GLU A 198 5.56 4.52 -5.82
C GLU A 198 5.65 3.29 -6.74
N HIS A 199 4.75 3.22 -7.74
CA HIS A 199 4.73 2.15 -8.75
C HIS A 199 4.76 0.74 -8.14
N CYS A 200 3.96 0.51 -7.09
CA CYS A 200 3.86 -0.77 -6.42
C CYS A 200 2.57 -1.50 -6.80
N TYR A 201 2.66 -2.80 -7.04
CA TYR A 201 1.58 -3.64 -7.56
C TYR A 201 1.41 -4.90 -6.72
N GLY A 202 0.16 -5.26 -6.40
CA GLY A 202 -0.14 -6.46 -5.63
C GLY A 202 -1.63 -6.75 -5.53
N TYR A 203 -1.98 -7.72 -4.69
CA TYR A 203 -3.34 -7.96 -4.23
C TYR A 203 -3.30 -8.58 -2.84
N PRO A 204 -3.43 -7.77 -1.79
CA PRO A 204 -3.26 -8.23 -0.42
C PRO A 204 -4.45 -9.06 0.04
N LEU A 205 -4.22 -10.29 0.46
CA LEU A 205 -5.29 -11.20 0.91
C LEU A 205 -5.89 -10.81 2.26
N SER A 206 -5.23 -9.96 3.03
CA SER A 206 -5.80 -9.28 4.20
C SER A 206 -6.76 -8.15 3.82
N GLY A 207 -6.76 -7.71 2.56
CA GLY A 207 -7.39 -6.47 2.09
C GLY A 207 -6.56 -5.22 2.35
N ARG A 208 -5.40 -5.31 3.01
CA ARG A 208 -4.55 -4.17 3.37
C ARG A 208 -3.23 -4.22 2.59
N PHE A 209 -3.02 -3.26 1.69
CA PHE A 209 -1.81 -3.15 0.89
C PHE A 209 -0.77 -2.23 1.53
N ILE A 210 -1.17 -0.99 1.84
CA ILE A 210 -0.32 -0.01 2.51
C ILE A 210 -1.01 0.50 3.77
N HIS A 211 -0.31 0.46 4.89
CA HIS A 211 -0.73 1.08 6.14
C HIS A 211 0.31 2.12 6.56
N ILE A 212 -0.14 3.36 6.74
CA ILE A 212 0.66 4.47 7.24
C ILE A 212 0.02 4.97 8.52
N ASP A 213 0.80 5.08 9.60
CA ASP A 213 0.36 5.65 10.86
C ASP A 213 1.53 6.36 11.55
N TYR A 214 1.25 7.46 12.26
CA TYR A 214 2.25 8.35 12.86
C TYR A 214 3.35 8.76 11.87
N CYS A 215 2.93 9.16 10.66
CA CYS A 215 3.84 9.61 9.62
C CYS A 215 3.74 11.11 9.43
N TYR A 216 4.85 11.78 9.69
CA TYR A 216 4.97 13.22 9.53
C TYR A 216 5.97 13.55 8.41
N ASP A 217 6.14 14.85 8.13
CA ASP A 217 7.00 15.34 7.04
C ASP A 217 6.73 14.63 5.71
N ILE A 218 5.43 14.42 5.48
CA ILE A 218 4.71 14.07 4.28
C ILE A 218 4.95 12.65 3.75
N PRO A 219 4.03 11.71 4.05
CA PRO A 219 3.96 10.44 3.30
C PRO A 219 3.44 10.68 1.88
N ARG A 220 4.08 10.05 0.89
CA ARG A 220 3.71 10.06 -0.52
C ARG A 220 3.44 8.66 -1.01
N ILE A 221 2.24 8.41 -1.54
CA ILE A 221 1.86 7.14 -2.16
C ILE A 221 1.39 7.45 -3.58
N LEU A 222 2.13 6.97 -4.58
CA LEU A 222 1.97 7.36 -5.96
C LEU A 222 1.88 6.14 -6.89
N HIS A 223 0.96 6.17 -7.87
CA HIS A 223 0.91 5.19 -8.97
C HIS A 223 0.85 3.73 -8.51
N CYS A 224 0.10 3.43 -7.44
CA CYS A 224 -0.03 2.07 -6.92
C CYS A 224 -1.27 1.37 -7.47
N HIS A 225 -1.14 0.07 -7.79
CA HIS A 225 -2.18 -0.69 -8.46
C HIS A 225 -2.45 -2.02 -7.74
N VAL A 226 -3.66 -2.20 -7.22
CA VAL A 226 -4.08 -3.40 -6.50
C VAL A 226 -5.17 -4.13 -7.27
N ASN A 227 -4.87 -5.36 -7.71
CA ASN A 227 -5.78 -6.14 -8.54
C ASN A 227 -5.53 -7.64 -8.37
N PRO A 228 -6.58 -8.47 -8.15
CA PRO A 228 -6.45 -9.92 -7.99
C PRO A 228 -5.87 -10.62 -9.23
N ALA A 229 -5.97 -10.02 -10.41
CA ALA A 229 -5.34 -10.53 -11.62
C ALA A 229 -3.80 -10.57 -11.54
N ASN A 230 -3.19 -9.93 -10.55
CA ASN A 230 -1.75 -9.92 -10.35
C ASN A 230 -1.20 -11.34 -10.19
N ARG A 231 -1.73 -12.12 -9.24
CA ARG A 231 -1.35 -13.52 -9.04
C ARG A 231 -1.77 -14.41 -10.19
N ARG A 232 -2.96 -14.19 -10.77
CA ARG A 232 -3.45 -14.94 -11.93
C ARG A 232 -2.49 -14.87 -13.11
N PHE A 233 -1.81 -13.76 -13.28
CA PHE A 233 -0.81 -13.57 -14.33
C PHE A 233 0.35 -14.58 -14.20
N ILE A 234 0.72 -14.98 -12.98
CA ILE A 234 1.82 -15.88 -12.71
C ILE A 234 1.42 -17.34 -12.91
N ASP A 235 0.41 -17.83 -12.20
CA ASP A 235 0.08 -19.25 -12.12
C ASP A 235 -1.38 -19.60 -12.46
N GLY A 236 -2.15 -18.60 -12.88
CA GLY A 236 -3.55 -18.77 -13.25
C GLY A 236 -4.50 -18.96 -12.06
N GLN A 237 -4.02 -18.99 -10.83
CA GLN A 237 -4.85 -19.15 -9.65
C GLN A 237 -5.69 -17.89 -9.39
N TYR A 238 -6.99 -18.11 -9.33
CA TYR A 238 -7.95 -17.05 -9.04
C TYR A 238 -9.33 -17.67 -8.80
N SER A 239 -9.93 -17.42 -7.66
CA SER A 239 -11.31 -17.81 -7.42
C SER A 239 -12.16 -16.67 -6.88
N ARG A 240 -13.43 -16.70 -7.19
CA ARG A 240 -14.41 -15.78 -6.63
C ARG A 240 -14.48 -15.89 -5.12
N ALA A 241 -14.42 -17.11 -4.58
CA ALA A 241 -14.46 -17.35 -3.14
C ALA A 241 -13.30 -16.65 -2.38
N VAL A 242 -12.12 -16.58 -2.97
CA VAL A 242 -11.00 -15.82 -2.37
C VAL A 242 -11.30 -14.33 -2.37
N VAL A 243 -11.82 -13.78 -3.46
CA VAL A 243 -12.22 -12.36 -3.50
C VAL A 243 -13.29 -12.07 -2.45
N ASP A 244 -14.30 -12.92 -2.34
CA ASP A 244 -15.36 -12.78 -1.33
C ASP A 244 -14.79 -12.85 0.10
N SER A 245 -13.76 -13.66 0.35
CA SER A 245 -13.08 -13.71 1.64
C SER A 245 -12.30 -12.42 1.95
N VAL A 246 -11.69 -11.81 0.96
CA VAL A 246 -11.03 -10.48 1.12
C VAL A 246 -12.07 -9.40 1.43
N LEU A 247 -13.20 -9.39 0.72
CA LEU A 247 -14.31 -8.47 1.01
C LEU A 247 -14.85 -8.66 2.44
N ALA A 248 -14.98 -9.90 2.90
CA ALA A 248 -15.49 -10.22 4.24
C ALA A 248 -14.58 -9.74 5.38
N ARG A 249 -13.30 -9.46 5.13
CA ARG A 249 -12.36 -8.94 6.15
C ARG A 249 -12.63 -7.49 6.54
N LYS A 250 -13.39 -6.74 5.76
CA LYS A 250 -13.78 -5.34 6.02
C LYS A 250 -12.60 -4.41 6.31
N THR A 251 -11.50 -4.58 5.59
CA THR A 251 -10.29 -3.77 5.68
C THR A 251 -10.16 -2.83 4.48
N TYR A 252 -9.21 -1.90 4.54
CA TYR A 252 -8.96 -0.92 3.47
C TYR A 252 -7.59 -1.14 2.84
N THR A 253 -7.53 -1.00 1.53
CA THR A 253 -6.30 -1.19 0.75
C THR A 253 -5.23 -0.17 1.10
N TYR A 254 -5.60 1.10 1.10
CA TYR A 254 -4.76 2.21 1.53
C TYR A 254 -5.31 2.75 2.85
N TRP A 255 -4.61 2.48 3.94
CA TRP A 255 -5.01 2.84 5.29
C TRP A 255 -4.07 3.89 5.86
N ILE A 256 -4.58 5.11 6.06
CA ILE A 256 -3.81 6.27 6.48
C ILE A 256 -4.36 6.81 7.80
N ASP A 257 -3.55 6.76 8.85
CA ASP A 257 -3.83 7.29 10.18
C ASP A 257 -2.76 8.30 10.60
N HIS A 258 -3.07 9.22 11.51
CA HIS A 258 -2.16 10.20 12.14
C HIS A 258 -1.03 10.70 11.22
N THR A 259 -1.41 11.38 10.14
CA THR A 259 -0.43 11.90 9.17
C THR A 259 -0.51 13.40 9.02
N ASP A 260 0.63 13.98 8.64
CA ASP A 260 0.76 15.35 8.22
C ASP A 260 0.77 15.43 6.69
N ASN A 261 -0.22 16.11 6.11
CA ASN A 261 -0.31 16.48 4.70
C ASN A 261 -0.01 15.35 3.71
N ALA A 262 -0.63 14.18 3.91
CA ALA A 262 -0.42 13.02 3.05
C ALA A 262 -0.74 13.33 1.58
N GLN A 263 0.13 12.87 0.67
CA GLN A 263 -0.05 13.02 -0.77
C GLN A 263 -0.32 11.64 -1.40
N LEU A 264 -1.55 11.47 -1.90
CA LEU A 264 -2.05 10.24 -2.49
C LEU A 264 -2.41 10.52 -3.96
N ILE A 265 -1.70 9.91 -4.90
CA ILE A 265 -1.85 10.22 -6.32
C ILE A 265 -1.89 8.95 -7.16
N ASP A 266 -2.88 8.87 -8.06
CA ASP A 266 -3.03 7.79 -9.04
C ASP A 266 -3.06 6.39 -8.37
N LEU A 267 -4.04 6.21 -7.49
CA LEU A 267 -4.24 4.98 -6.76
C LEU A 267 -5.38 4.17 -7.39
N PHE A 268 -5.11 2.90 -7.64
CA PHE A 268 -6.08 1.96 -8.17
C PHE A 268 -6.32 0.79 -7.21
N THR A 269 -7.60 0.41 -7.06
CA THR A 269 -7.98 -0.87 -6.41
C THR A 269 -9.06 -1.58 -7.21
N PHE A 270 -9.06 -2.91 -7.14
CA PHE A 270 -10.10 -3.73 -7.75
C PHE A 270 -10.42 -4.94 -6.85
N GLY A 271 -11.72 -5.15 -6.57
CA GLY A 271 -12.18 -6.35 -5.87
C GLY A 271 -11.76 -6.44 -4.41
N VAL A 272 -11.83 -5.34 -3.68
CA VAL A 272 -11.52 -5.22 -2.25
C VAL A 272 -12.69 -4.63 -1.48
N TYR A 273 -12.74 -4.83 -0.16
CA TYR A 273 -13.80 -4.21 0.66
C TYR A 273 -13.68 -2.69 0.65
N GLY A 274 -12.53 -2.15 1.07
CA GLY A 274 -12.31 -0.72 1.15
C GLY A 274 -11.16 -0.25 0.26
N GLY A 275 -11.39 0.82 -0.50
CA GLY A 275 -10.34 1.45 -1.29
C GLY A 275 -9.39 2.24 -0.39
N ILE A 276 -9.81 3.40 0.06
CA ILE A 276 -8.99 4.35 0.82
C ILE A 276 -9.66 4.67 2.16
N TYR A 277 -8.91 4.53 3.24
CA TYR A 277 -9.31 4.95 4.58
C TYR A 277 -8.43 6.11 5.06
N LEU A 278 -9.08 7.20 5.43
CA LEU A 278 -8.48 8.41 5.95
C LEU A 278 -8.91 8.56 7.42
N GLY A 279 -8.05 8.07 8.32
CA GLY A 279 -8.37 7.91 9.73
C GLY A 279 -8.22 9.18 10.57
N PRO A 280 -8.17 9.04 11.89
CA PRO A 280 -8.09 10.17 12.79
C PRO A 280 -6.77 10.94 12.64
N ALA A 281 -6.83 12.24 12.93
CA ALA A 281 -5.69 13.16 12.91
C ALA A 281 -4.91 13.15 11.58
N THR A 282 -5.64 13.10 10.45
CA THR A 282 -5.05 13.14 9.11
C THR A 282 -5.54 14.35 8.32
N TYR A 283 -4.74 14.81 7.36
CA TYR A 283 -5.15 15.73 6.30
C TYR A 283 -4.22 15.56 5.10
N GLY A 284 -4.60 16.06 3.93
CA GLY A 284 -3.76 15.94 2.74
C GLY A 284 -4.52 16.11 1.44
N GLN A 285 -3.92 15.59 0.39
CA GLN A 285 -4.45 15.58 -0.96
C GLN A 285 -4.60 14.15 -1.47
N LEU A 286 -5.74 13.88 -2.13
CA LEU A 286 -5.99 12.66 -2.89
C LEU A 286 -6.45 13.08 -4.29
N THR A 287 -5.73 12.64 -5.32
CA THR A 287 -6.09 12.97 -6.69
C THR A 287 -5.83 11.84 -7.68
N ASN A 288 -6.60 11.84 -8.78
CA ASN A 288 -6.46 10.88 -9.87
C ASN A 288 -6.55 9.42 -9.39
N PHE A 289 -7.63 9.05 -8.75
CA PHE A 289 -7.81 7.70 -8.21
C PHE A 289 -8.95 6.95 -8.90
N ASN A 290 -8.85 5.63 -8.95
CA ASN A 290 -9.92 4.75 -9.41
C ASN A 290 -10.10 3.57 -8.45
N LEU A 291 -11.24 3.54 -7.77
CA LEU A 291 -11.60 2.53 -6.78
C LEU A 291 -12.72 1.65 -7.37
N ASP A 292 -12.30 0.57 -8.03
CA ASP A 292 -13.19 -0.26 -8.85
C ASP A 292 -13.64 -1.53 -8.12
N CYS A 293 -14.92 -1.83 -8.23
CA CYS A 293 -15.53 -3.02 -7.62
C CYS A 293 -15.24 -3.14 -6.11
N VAL A 294 -15.49 -2.06 -5.38
CA VAL A 294 -15.30 -1.99 -3.93
C VAL A 294 -16.64 -2.03 -3.19
N THR A 295 -16.64 -2.39 -1.91
CA THR A 295 -17.81 -2.21 -1.04
C THR A 295 -17.88 -0.77 -0.54
N VAL A 296 -16.76 -0.24 -0.05
CA VAL A 296 -16.59 1.15 0.34
C VAL A 296 -15.42 1.75 -0.44
N GLY A 297 -15.69 2.78 -1.22
CA GLY A 297 -14.63 3.42 -1.99
C GLY A 297 -13.69 4.23 -1.10
N LEU A 298 -14.18 5.36 -0.62
CA LEU A 298 -13.47 6.28 0.23
C LEU A 298 -14.14 6.37 1.60
N HIS A 299 -13.40 6.22 2.66
CA HIS A 299 -13.88 6.40 4.02
C HIS A 299 -13.00 7.41 4.76
N LYS A 300 -13.48 8.63 4.93
CA LYS A 300 -12.88 9.64 5.80
C LYS A 300 -13.50 9.53 7.19
N ARG A 301 -12.68 9.20 8.18
CA ARG A 301 -13.09 9.02 9.56
C ARG A 301 -12.23 9.83 10.52
N GLY A 302 -12.89 10.38 11.54
CA GLY A 302 -12.21 11.11 12.59
C GLY A 302 -11.89 12.56 12.24
N ASP A 303 -11.20 13.21 13.15
CA ASP A 303 -10.88 14.61 13.06
C ASP A 303 -9.75 14.87 12.08
N SER A 304 -9.85 15.93 11.32
CA SER A 304 -8.71 16.41 10.56
C SER A 304 -7.67 17.02 11.50
N ALA A 305 -6.41 16.66 11.33
CA ALA A 305 -5.32 17.25 12.08
C ALA A 305 -5.25 18.78 11.87
N PHE A 306 -4.99 19.53 12.92
CA PHE A 306 -4.76 20.97 12.86
C PHE A 306 -5.87 21.79 12.18
N ASN A 307 -7.12 21.32 12.20
CA ASN A 307 -8.24 21.89 11.44
C ASN A 307 -7.97 22.02 9.92
N ARG A 308 -7.09 21.19 9.39
CA ARG A 308 -6.79 21.12 7.96
C ARG A 308 -7.85 20.32 7.22
N ASN A 309 -7.79 20.38 5.91
CA ASN A 309 -8.77 19.82 4.99
C ASN A 309 -8.20 18.57 4.27
N TRP A 310 -9.05 17.61 3.98
CA TRP A 310 -8.82 16.67 2.89
C TRP A 310 -9.30 17.27 1.58
N GLN A 311 -8.37 17.42 0.64
CA GLN A 311 -8.61 17.87 -0.72
C GLN A 311 -8.62 16.66 -1.65
N ILE A 312 -9.81 16.30 -2.15
CA ILE A 312 -10.03 15.09 -2.93
C ILE A 312 -10.49 15.51 -4.32
N ALA A 313 -9.80 15.06 -5.36
CA ALA A 313 -10.10 15.50 -6.71
C ALA A 313 -9.90 14.43 -7.78
N GLN A 314 -10.66 14.51 -8.87
CA GLN A 314 -10.47 13.73 -10.10
C GLN A 314 -10.47 12.22 -9.83
N GLY A 315 -11.50 11.74 -9.16
CA GLY A 315 -11.63 10.34 -8.79
C GLY A 315 -12.80 9.64 -9.45
N SER A 316 -12.65 8.35 -9.66
CA SER A 316 -13.72 7.45 -10.09
C SER A 316 -13.93 6.34 -9.05
N ILE A 317 -15.16 6.11 -8.65
CA ILE A 317 -15.51 5.10 -7.66
C ILE A 317 -16.62 4.21 -8.21
N ILE A 318 -16.39 2.90 -8.24
CA ILE A 318 -17.41 1.88 -8.56
C ILE A 318 -17.65 1.05 -7.30
N ALA A 319 -18.66 1.42 -6.52
CA ALA A 319 -19.03 0.70 -5.30
C ALA A 319 -20.20 -0.24 -5.60
N ASN A 320 -19.85 -1.49 -5.94
CA ASN A 320 -20.83 -2.50 -6.31
C ASN A 320 -20.45 -3.91 -5.81
N ALA A 321 -19.44 -4.04 -4.96
CA ALA A 321 -19.00 -5.31 -4.42
C ALA A 321 -19.46 -5.49 -2.97
N GLY A 322 -20.05 -6.64 -2.67
CA GLY A 322 -20.45 -6.97 -1.31
C GLY A 322 -21.71 -7.85 -1.28
N PRO A 323 -21.93 -8.56 -0.17
CA PRO A 323 -23.08 -9.47 -0.03
C PRO A 323 -24.40 -8.74 0.25
N ARG A 324 -24.35 -7.48 0.73
CA ARG A 324 -25.53 -6.71 1.12
C ARG A 324 -25.44 -5.30 0.56
N ILE A 325 -26.53 -4.81 0.00
CA ILE A 325 -26.59 -3.50 -0.63
C ILE A 325 -26.42 -2.36 0.39
N GLU A 326 -26.91 -2.55 1.60
CA GLU A 326 -26.82 -1.55 2.67
C GLU A 326 -25.37 -1.32 3.19
N ASP A 327 -24.43 -2.21 2.85
CA ASP A 327 -23.01 -2.04 3.18
C ASP A 327 -22.25 -1.28 2.09
N ILE A 328 -22.88 -1.07 0.92
CA ILE A 328 -22.19 -0.52 -0.26
C ILE A 328 -22.33 1.00 -0.28
N HIS A 329 -21.20 1.68 -0.08
CA HIS A 329 -21.13 3.15 -0.12
C HIS A 329 -19.90 3.58 -0.92
N PRO A 330 -20.06 4.37 -1.99
CA PRO A 330 -18.90 4.97 -2.65
C PRO A 330 -18.06 5.82 -1.70
N ILE A 331 -18.71 6.63 -0.87
CA ILE A 331 -18.05 7.58 0.02
C ILE A 331 -18.73 7.54 1.39
N ILE A 332 -17.93 7.40 2.45
CA ILE A 332 -18.36 7.59 3.83
C ILE A 332 -17.57 8.74 4.42
N ILE A 333 -18.25 9.74 4.99
CA ILE A 333 -17.61 10.86 5.68
C ILE A 333 -18.15 10.97 7.10
N GLU A 334 -17.23 10.95 8.07
CA GLU A 334 -17.55 11.12 9.49
C GLU A 334 -16.42 11.87 10.23
N GLY A 335 -16.67 12.21 11.51
CA GLY A 335 -15.79 13.03 12.31
C GLY A 335 -15.95 14.51 12.02
N LYS A 336 -15.10 15.37 12.58
CA LYS A 336 -15.19 16.82 12.41
C LYS A 336 -14.20 17.36 11.38
N GLY A 337 -14.39 18.64 11.02
CA GLY A 337 -13.50 19.37 10.12
C GLY A 337 -14.10 19.57 8.74
N HIS A 338 -13.25 19.78 7.75
CA HIS A 338 -13.65 20.05 6.37
C HIS A 338 -13.12 18.96 5.42
N THR A 339 -13.92 18.64 4.42
CA THR A 339 -13.54 17.77 3.31
C THR A 339 -14.09 18.35 2.01
N SER A 340 -13.24 18.53 1.02
CA SER A 340 -13.64 18.96 -0.32
C SER A 340 -13.46 17.84 -1.35
N LEU A 341 -14.47 17.67 -2.22
CA LEU A 341 -14.44 16.76 -3.34
C LEU A 341 -14.69 17.54 -4.64
N VAL A 342 -13.80 17.43 -5.60
CA VAL A 342 -13.86 18.13 -6.86
C VAL A 342 -13.76 17.15 -8.03
N ASN A 343 -14.74 17.17 -8.93
CA ASN A 343 -14.79 16.27 -10.10
C ASN A 343 -14.63 14.78 -9.70
N VAL A 344 -15.34 14.37 -8.65
CA VAL A 344 -15.41 12.96 -8.25
C VAL A 344 -16.65 12.34 -8.86
N GLU A 345 -16.47 11.26 -9.60
CA GLU A 345 -17.55 10.49 -10.18
C GLU A 345 -17.73 9.18 -9.41
N ALA A 346 -18.95 8.91 -8.99
CA ALA A 346 -19.30 7.61 -8.43
C ALA A 346 -20.40 6.98 -9.27
N PHE A 347 -20.23 5.70 -9.62
CA PHE A 347 -21.22 4.94 -10.34
C PHE A 347 -21.25 3.49 -9.88
N SER A 348 -22.38 2.86 -10.07
CA SER A 348 -22.52 1.42 -9.98
C SER A 348 -23.22 0.92 -11.25
N GLY A 349 -22.96 -0.29 -11.61
CA GLY A 349 -23.56 -0.92 -12.77
C GLY A 349 -23.49 -2.43 -12.63
N PRO A 350 -24.24 -3.17 -13.44
CA PRO A 350 -24.19 -4.63 -13.40
C PRO A 350 -22.76 -5.08 -13.72
N ASN A 351 -22.03 -5.43 -12.68
CA ASN A 351 -20.73 -6.06 -12.80
C ASN A 351 -20.81 -7.49 -12.30
N GLY A 352 -21.29 -8.37 -13.16
CA GLY A 352 -21.47 -9.78 -12.84
C GLY A 352 -20.21 -10.55 -12.47
N ALA A 353 -19.04 -9.91 -12.52
CA ALA A 353 -17.77 -10.57 -12.23
C ALA A 353 -17.50 -10.70 -10.73
N LEU A 354 -17.92 -9.74 -9.90
CA LEU A 354 -17.54 -9.69 -8.49
C LEU A 354 -18.69 -9.53 -7.51
N THR A 355 -19.91 -9.22 -7.97
CA THR A 355 -21.05 -8.97 -7.09
C THR A 355 -22.35 -9.48 -7.68
N THR A 356 -23.29 -9.83 -6.82
CA THR A 356 -24.69 -10.10 -7.18
C THR A 356 -25.55 -8.84 -7.08
N LEU A 357 -24.98 -7.72 -6.61
CA LEU A 357 -25.66 -6.44 -6.45
C LEU A 357 -25.35 -5.52 -7.60
N ASP A 358 -26.34 -4.80 -8.06
CA ASP A 358 -26.24 -3.95 -9.23
C ASP A 358 -25.83 -2.51 -8.90
N THR A 359 -26.10 -2.06 -7.67
CA THR A 359 -25.97 -0.64 -7.31
C THR A 359 -25.67 -0.46 -5.82
N SER A 360 -25.09 0.71 -5.48
CA SER A 360 -25.07 1.24 -4.12
C SER A 360 -26.36 2.04 -3.83
N GLN A 361 -26.61 2.35 -2.56
CA GLN A 361 -27.80 3.11 -2.14
C GLN A 361 -27.66 4.61 -2.30
N ASP A 362 -26.44 5.15 -2.19
CA ASP A 362 -26.16 6.57 -2.18
C ASP A 362 -24.83 6.89 -2.87
N PHE A 363 -24.61 8.17 -3.13
CA PHE A 363 -23.29 8.72 -3.50
C PHE A 363 -22.41 8.82 -2.27
N MET A 364 -22.99 9.30 -1.16
CA MET A 364 -22.27 9.55 0.07
C MET A 364 -23.14 9.30 1.31
N LEU A 365 -22.58 8.54 2.24
CA LEU A 365 -23.08 8.40 3.61
C LEU A 365 -22.35 9.39 4.52
N VAL A 366 -23.10 10.27 5.20
CA VAL A 366 -22.57 11.23 6.17
C VAL A 366 -23.08 10.85 7.56
N ARG A 367 -22.17 10.47 8.46
CA ARG A 367 -22.56 10.02 9.80
C ARG A 367 -21.69 10.60 10.92
N GLY A 368 -22.04 10.31 12.17
CA GLY A 368 -21.41 10.88 13.35
C GLY A 368 -22.23 12.00 13.96
N SER A 369 -21.66 12.79 14.87
CA SER A 369 -22.32 13.87 15.57
C SER A 369 -21.50 15.17 15.63
N ASP A 370 -20.31 15.16 15.05
CA ASP A 370 -19.41 16.30 15.09
C ASP A 370 -19.77 17.36 14.03
N LYS A 371 -19.31 18.58 14.24
CA LYS A 371 -19.43 19.65 13.24
C LYS A 371 -18.57 19.32 12.02
N LEU A 372 -19.22 19.07 10.91
CA LEU A 372 -18.60 18.63 9.67
C LEU A 372 -19.04 19.53 8.51
N THR A 373 -18.09 20.00 7.70
CA THR A 373 -18.38 20.71 6.46
C THR A 373 -17.86 19.90 5.29
N ILE A 374 -18.71 19.68 4.29
CA ILE A 374 -18.37 18.98 3.05
C ILE A 374 -18.64 19.93 1.89
N THR A 375 -17.64 20.14 1.05
CA THR A 375 -17.78 20.92 -0.18
C THR A 375 -17.66 20.00 -1.39
N LEU A 376 -18.66 20.02 -2.26
CA LEU A 376 -18.70 19.25 -3.50
C LEU A 376 -18.69 20.19 -4.69
N MET A 377 -17.86 19.95 -5.68
CA MET A 377 -17.81 20.72 -6.92
C MET A 377 -17.68 19.81 -8.14
N GLY A 378 -18.63 19.91 -9.05
CA GLY A 378 -18.61 19.13 -10.29
C GLY A 378 -18.67 17.61 -10.10
N CYS A 379 -19.17 17.15 -8.95
CA CYS A 379 -19.30 15.72 -8.68
C CYS A 379 -20.45 15.10 -9.47
N ARG A 380 -20.32 13.82 -9.82
CA ARG A 380 -21.29 13.13 -10.65
C ARG A 380 -21.68 11.76 -10.09
N MET A 381 -22.97 11.50 -10.03
CA MET A 381 -23.52 10.22 -9.64
C MET A 381 -24.12 9.48 -10.85
N ARG A 382 -23.67 8.27 -11.12
CA ARG A 382 -24.15 7.47 -12.26
C ARG A 382 -24.69 6.12 -11.83
N ASN A 383 -25.75 5.69 -12.51
CA ASN A 383 -26.34 4.33 -12.39
C ASN A 383 -26.73 3.92 -10.95
N TYR A 384 -27.30 4.86 -10.19
CA TYR A 384 -27.83 4.55 -8.85
C TYR A 384 -29.29 4.15 -8.91
N VAL A 385 -29.69 3.24 -8.03
CA VAL A 385 -31.10 2.87 -7.81
C VAL A 385 -31.81 3.97 -7.05
N SER A 386 -31.14 4.63 -6.12
CA SER A 386 -31.72 5.66 -5.27
C SER A 386 -31.77 7.03 -5.97
N ASP A 387 -32.90 7.73 -5.83
CA ASP A 387 -33.03 9.12 -6.24
C ASP A 387 -32.36 10.09 -5.27
N HIS A 388 -31.81 9.59 -4.16
CA HIS A 388 -31.18 10.39 -3.11
C HIS A 388 -29.68 10.17 -3.11
N PRO A 389 -28.87 11.15 -3.56
CA PRO A 389 -27.41 11.03 -3.58
C PRO A 389 -26.78 11.00 -2.19
N PHE A 390 -27.50 11.44 -1.15
CA PHE A 390 -26.95 11.52 0.20
C PHE A 390 -27.81 10.78 1.22
N THR A 391 -27.17 9.98 2.07
CA THR A 391 -27.71 9.50 3.33
C THR A 391 -27.02 10.29 4.46
N VAL A 392 -27.74 11.24 5.08
CA VAL A 392 -27.20 12.14 6.10
C VAL A 392 -27.77 11.77 7.46
N LEU A 393 -26.96 11.16 8.29
CA LEU A 393 -27.26 10.78 9.68
C LEU A 393 -26.66 11.74 10.70
N ASN A 394 -25.76 12.65 10.29
CA ASN A 394 -25.12 13.64 11.14
C ASN A 394 -25.93 14.96 11.13
N PRO A 395 -26.59 15.33 12.25
CA PRO A 395 -27.40 16.54 12.32
C PRO A 395 -26.59 17.84 12.28
N ASN A 396 -25.27 17.75 12.49
CA ASN A 396 -24.36 18.91 12.51
C ASN A 396 -23.51 19.01 11.22
N ALA A 397 -23.84 18.22 10.21
CA ALA A 397 -23.17 18.29 8.92
C ALA A 397 -23.72 19.45 8.07
N VAL A 398 -22.82 20.12 7.36
CA VAL A 398 -23.14 21.12 6.35
C VAL A 398 -22.56 20.64 5.03
N ILE A 399 -23.41 20.47 4.01
CA ILE A 399 -23.01 20.11 2.66
C ILE A 399 -23.17 21.32 1.77
N GLN A 400 -22.11 21.68 1.06
CA GLN A 400 -22.11 22.74 0.05
C GLN A 400 -21.83 22.08 -1.30
N ALA A 401 -22.75 22.22 -2.26
CA ALA A 401 -22.60 21.58 -3.56
C ALA A 401 -22.76 22.61 -4.69
N VAL A 402 -21.87 22.53 -5.67
CA VAL A 402 -21.86 23.39 -6.85
C VAL A 402 -21.68 22.53 -8.10
N ALA A 403 -22.58 22.66 -9.07
CA ALA A 403 -22.54 21.97 -10.35
C ALA A 403 -22.43 20.43 -10.22
N CYS A 404 -23.06 19.85 -9.20
CA CYS A 404 -23.15 18.40 -9.01
C CYS A 404 -24.40 17.85 -9.68
N VAL A 405 -24.29 16.75 -10.42
CA VAL A 405 -25.37 16.19 -11.23
C VAL A 405 -25.50 14.67 -11.09
N ASP A 406 -26.74 14.19 -11.27
CA ASP A 406 -27.02 12.76 -11.35
C ASP A 406 -26.70 12.20 -12.76
N LYS A 407 -27.04 10.92 -12.99
CA LYS A 407 -26.86 10.25 -14.28
C LYS A 407 -27.63 10.88 -15.44
N TYR A 408 -28.64 11.67 -15.18
CA TYR A 408 -29.48 12.35 -16.18
C TYR A 408 -29.13 13.82 -16.36
N GLU A 409 -28.00 14.27 -15.81
CA GLU A 409 -27.56 15.68 -15.79
C GLU A 409 -28.48 16.59 -14.97
N ASN A 410 -29.37 16.04 -14.09
CA ASN A 410 -30.13 16.85 -13.16
C ASN A 410 -29.28 17.21 -11.95
N PRO A 411 -29.48 18.41 -11.36
CA PRO A 411 -28.84 18.75 -10.10
C PRO A 411 -29.17 17.72 -9.00
N PHE A 412 -28.23 17.50 -8.08
CA PHE A 412 -28.46 16.61 -6.96
C PHE A 412 -29.69 17.02 -6.14
N VAL A 413 -30.51 16.06 -5.76
CA VAL A 413 -31.61 16.26 -4.84
C VAL A 413 -31.11 16.08 -3.40
N TYR A 414 -31.40 17.07 -2.56
CA TYR A 414 -30.94 17.08 -1.18
C TYR A 414 -32.08 16.82 -0.21
N PRO A 415 -31.86 16.01 0.84
CA PRO A 415 -32.84 15.86 1.90
C PRO A 415 -33.16 17.21 2.56
N PRO A 416 -34.43 17.48 2.92
CA PRO A 416 -34.88 18.82 3.40
C PRO A 416 -34.25 19.24 4.74
N TYR A 417 -33.63 18.33 5.48
CA TYR A 417 -32.94 18.61 6.75
C TYR A 417 -31.43 18.93 6.57
N VAL A 418 -30.90 18.87 5.37
CA VAL A 418 -29.52 19.26 5.08
C VAL A 418 -29.51 20.78 4.88
N VAL A 419 -28.74 21.48 5.70
CA VAL A 419 -28.55 22.94 5.53
C VAL A 419 -27.62 23.14 4.33
N LEU A 420 -28.21 23.34 3.16
CA LEU A 420 -27.49 23.76 1.98
C LEU A 420 -27.22 25.25 2.05
N LYS A 421 -25.95 25.60 1.98
CA LYS A 421 -25.57 26.96 1.57
C LYS A 421 -25.19 26.90 0.09
N GLU A 422 -26.19 26.97 -0.78
CA GLU A 422 -25.90 27.35 -2.15
C GLU A 422 -25.37 28.79 -2.12
N GLN A 423 -24.11 28.94 -2.39
CA GLN A 423 -23.67 30.26 -2.86
C GLN A 423 -24.16 30.36 -4.30
N GLY A 424 -25.32 30.95 -4.47
CA GLY A 424 -25.80 31.36 -5.78
C GLY A 424 -24.68 32.15 -6.44
N ILE A 425 -24.35 31.81 -7.66
CA ILE A 425 -23.58 32.69 -8.55
C ILE A 425 -24.35 34.01 -8.53
N PRO A 426 -23.77 35.12 -8.13
CA PRO A 426 -24.45 36.40 -8.24
C PRO A 426 -24.90 36.52 -9.70
N GLN A 427 -26.20 36.55 -9.94
CA GLN A 427 -26.69 36.92 -11.26
C GLN A 427 -26.18 38.33 -11.46
N GLY A 428 -25.24 38.49 -12.37
CA GLY A 428 -24.70 39.82 -12.71
C GLY A 428 -25.81 40.79 -13.06
N PRO A 429 -25.54 42.10 -12.96
CA PRO A 429 -26.50 43.14 -13.19
C PRO A 429 -27.13 43.09 -14.57
#